data_4f22ee8f93d5738ba93ba668a3987119
#
_entry.id   4f22ee8f93d5738ba93ba668a3987119
#
_cell.length_a   1.000
_cell.length_b   1.000
_cell.length_c   1.000
_cell.angle_alpha   90.00
_cell.angle_beta   90.00
_cell.angle_gamma   90.00
#
_symmetry.space_group_name_H-M   'P 1'
#
loop_
_entity.id
_entity.type
_entity.pdbx_description
1 polymer ?
#
loop_
_entity_poly.entity_id
_entity_poly.type
_entity_poly.pdbx_seq_one_letter_code
_entity_poly.pdbx_strand_id
1 'polypeptide(L)'
;HDALPIYLIDAMVMAADEACSDEQIARVERCACPGCGSCSGMFTANSMNCLTEALGLSLPGNGTIVATHANRRRLFEDAAALIVRNAERYYFLGDESVLPRSVATKASFENAMSLDIAMGGSTNTVLHLLAVAREAGVDFTMQDIDRLSRRVPVLCKVAPNSQYHIQDVNRAGGILSILGELARAGLLDTSVPRIDGRTLREAIDACDLRSETLTDAALRRWLSAPAGLYSRELGAQHSYYDAPDADRTTGCIRDVEHAYSRDGGLAVLTGNIARNGCIVKTAGVDESLHVFRGRARVYESQEQDRKSTRLNSSH
;
A
#
# COMPACT_ATOMS: atom_id res chain seq x y z
N HIS A 1 10.49 -20.16 20.98
CA HIS A 1 10.66 -19.32 19.78
C HIS A 1 9.35 -18.72 19.30
N ASP A 2 8.51 -18.26 20.22
CA ASP A 2 7.13 -17.84 19.97
C ASP A 2 7.02 -16.31 20.04
N ALA A 3 7.91 -15.59 19.36
CA ALA A 3 7.72 -14.17 19.17
C ALA A 3 6.82 -13.96 17.95
N LEU A 4 5.56 -13.63 18.19
CA LEU A 4 4.68 -13.03 17.18
C LEU A 4 5.44 -11.90 16.48
N PRO A 5 5.26 -11.70 15.18
CA PRO A 5 5.88 -10.56 14.50
C PRO A 5 5.43 -9.27 15.20
N ILE A 6 6.41 -8.58 15.79
CA ILE A 6 6.18 -7.33 16.52
C ILE A 6 6.40 -6.19 15.53
N TYR A 7 5.48 -5.24 15.50
CA TYR A 7 5.58 -4.05 14.68
C TYR A 7 6.47 -3.00 15.28
N LEU A 8 6.96 -2.10 14.43
CA LEU A 8 7.61 -0.89 14.87
C LEU A 8 6.75 -0.09 15.87
N ILE A 9 5.45 0.01 15.63
CA ILE A 9 4.53 0.73 16.55
C ILE A 9 4.45 0.05 17.90
N ASP A 10 4.29 -1.28 17.94
CA ASP A 10 4.26 -2.03 19.19
C ASP A 10 5.58 -1.87 19.96
N ALA A 11 6.71 -1.91 19.25
CA ALA A 11 8.03 -1.67 19.82
C ALA A 11 8.14 -0.25 20.41
N MET A 12 7.60 0.76 19.72
CA MET A 12 7.58 2.15 20.22
C MET A 12 6.67 2.30 21.45
N VAL A 13 5.52 1.64 21.47
CA VAL A 13 4.61 1.66 22.63
C VAL A 13 5.29 1.00 23.82
N MET A 14 5.92 -0.18 23.65
CA MET A 14 6.66 -0.85 24.71
C MET A 14 7.85 -0.03 25.21
N ALA A 15 8.57 0.65 24.32
CA ALA A 15 9.67 1.54 24.71
C ALA A 15 9.21 2.77 25.50
N ALA A 16 7.93 3.13 25.39
CA ALA A 16 7.32 4.23 26.16
C ALA A 16 6.68 3.74 27.47
N ASP A 17 6.54 2.45 27.70
CA ASP A 17 5.94 1.85 28.88
C ASP A 17 7.00 1.69 29.99
N GLU A 18 6.82 2.39 31.11
CA GLU A 18 7.72 2.30 32.28
C GLU A 18 7.70 0.93 32.97
N ALA A 19 6.70 0.09 32.69
CA ALA A 19 6.63 -1.29 33.20
C ALA A 19 7.54 -2.25 32.41
N CYS A 20 8.03 -1.86 31.24
CA CYS A 20 8.94 -2.65 30.43
C CYS A 20 10.40 -2.43 30.86
N SER A 21 11.14 -3.51 31.12
CA SER A 21 12.57 -3.41 31.38
C SER A 21 13.38 -3.13 30.12
N ASP A 22 14.57 -2.52 30.27
CA ASP A 22 15.51 -2.26 29.17
C ASP A 22 15.86 -3.54 28.40
N GLU A 23 15.93 -4.69 29.07
CA GLU A 23 16.21 -5.98 28.43
C GLU A 23 15.04 -6.43 27.53
N GLN A 24 13.80 -6.23 27.98
CA GLN A 24 12.60 -6.49 27.19
C GLN A 24 12.55 -5.58 25.97
N ILE A 25 12.79 -4.29 26.13
CA ILE A 25 12.83 -3.31 25.05
C ILE A 25 13.92 -3.69 24.03
N ALA A 26 15.15 -3.95 24.48
CA ALA A 26 16.23 -4.37 23.60
C ALA A 26 15.96 -5.67 22.84
N ARG A 27 15.21 -6.60 23.45
CA ARG A 27 14.75 -7.83 22.78
C ARG A 27 13.75 -7.52 21.68
N VAL A 28 12.77 -6.67 21.97
CA VAL A 28 11.74 -6.25 21.00
C VAL A 28 12.36 -5.50 19.84
N GLU A 29 13.27 -4.55 20.07
CA GLU A 29 14.01 -3.82 19.02
C GLU A 29 14.73 -4.77 18.07
N ARG A 30 15.35 -5.83 18.58
CA ARG A 30 16.03 -6.84 17.75
C ARG A 30 15.07 -7.73 16.94
N CYS A 31 13.82 -7.86 17.37
CA CYS A 31 12.82 -8.72 16.75
C CYS A 31 11.79 -7.95 15.92
N ALA A 32 11.69 -6.62 16.11
CA ALA A 32 10.77 -5.79 15.35
C ALA A 32 11.23 -5.70 13.89
N CYS A 33 10.28 -5.82 12.97
CA CYS A 33 10.53 -5.79 11.52
C CYS A 33 11.64 -6.77 11.10
N PRO A 34 11.49 -8.07 11.35
CA PRO A 34 12.53 -9.05 11.03
C PRO A 34 12.78 -9.12 9.51
N GLY A 35 14.05 -9.13 9.13
CA GLY A 35 14.46 -9.21 7.73
C GLY A 35 15.01 -7.90 7.20
N CYS A 36 15.08 -7.77 5.87
CA CYS A 36 15.52 -6.56 5.17
C CYS A 36 14.39 -6.00 4.29
N GLY A 37 14.49 -4.74 3.92
CA GLY A 37 13.53 -4.03 3.08
C GLY A 37 12.61 -3.09 3.85
N SER A 38 11.49 -2.68 3.24
CA SER A 38 10.49 -1.84 3.88
C SER A 38 9.64 -2.64 4.87
N CYS A 39 8.96 -1.91 5.78
CA CYS A 39 8.07 -2.52 6.77
C CYS A 39 6.99 -3.38 6.12
N SER A 40 6.60 -4.50 6.76
CA SER A 40 5.53 -5.39 6.29
C SER A 40 4.12 -4.81 6.45
N GLY A 41 3.97 -3.74 7.24
CA GLY A 41 2.71 -3.00 7.40
C GLY A 41 2.48 -1.97 6.29
N MET A 42 1.26 -1.43 6.23
CA MET A 42 0.86 -0.41 5.25
C MET A 42 1.23 1.00 5.74
N PHE A 43 2.53 1.23 5.79
CA PHE A 43 3.14 2.55 6.02
C PHE A 43 3.54 3.18 4.68
N THR A 44 4.20 4.33 4.72
CA THR A 44 4.48 5.14 3.53
C THR A 44 5.23 4.37 2.45
N ALA A 45 6.29 3.63 2.79
CA ALA A 45 7.11 2.93 1.81
C ALA A 45 6.31 1.84 1.06
N ASN A 46 5.59 0.98 1.79
CA ASN A 46 4.77 -0.05 1.15
C ASN A 46 3.62 0.56 0.36
N SER A 47 2.94 1.58 0.90
CA SER A 47 1.87 2.27 0.17
C SER A 47 2.39 2.83 -1.15
N MET A 48 3.54 3.50 -1.17
CA MET A 48 4.12 4.03 -2.40
C MET A 48 4.57 2.93 -3.37
N ASN A 49 5.11 1.80 -2.87
CA ASN A 49 5.42 0.65 -3.72
C ASN A 49 4.16 0.08 -4.40
N CYS A 50 3.03 0.01 -3.68
CA CYS A 50 1.75 -0.40 -4.24
C CYS A 50 1.23 0.60 -5.27
N LEU A 51 1.34 1.90 -4.97
CA LEU A 51 0.86 2.97 -5.84
C LEU A 51 1.65 3.09 -7.15
N THR A 52 2.96 2.86 -7.14
CA THR A 52 3.75 2.84 -8.38
C THR A 52 3.32 1.70 -9.29
N GLU A 53 2.87 0.58 -8.73
CA GLU A 53 2.30 -0.55 -9.49
C GLU A 53 0.93 -0.17 -10.10
N ALA A 54 0.07 0.49 -9.34
CA ALA A 54 -1.24 0.96 -9.79
C ALA A 54 -1.15 2.09 -10.83
N LEU A 55 -0.16 2.99 -10.68
CA LEU A 55 0.17 4.03 -11.68
C LEU A 55 0.68 3.43 -13.01
N GLY A 56 1.02 2.14 -13.04
CA GLY A 56 1.61 1.51 -14.19
C GLY A 56 3.13 1.76 -14.36
N LEU A 57 3.79 2.39 -13.39
CA LEU A 57 5.21 2.76 -13.41
C LEU A 57 6.13 1.65 -12.89
N SER A 58 5.60 0.57 -12.33
CA SER A 58 6.37 -0.59 -11.90
C SER A 58 5.73 -1.90 -12.34
N LEU A 59 6.51 -2.97 -12.28
CA LEU A 59 6.06 -4.30 -12.68
C LEU A 59 5.14 -4.93 -11.63
N PRO A 60 4.22 -5.85 -12.05
CA PRO A 60 3.35 -6.58 -11.14
C PRO A 60 4.13 -7.33 -10.05
N GLY A 61 3.70 -7.15 -8.80
CA GLY A 61 4.35 -7.72 -7.62
C GLY A 61 5.34 -6.78 -6.93
N ASN A 62 5.63 -5.60 -7.51
CA ASN A 62 6.52 -4.63 -6.87
C ASN A 62 6.03 -4.21 -5.48
N GLY A 63 4.73 -4.02 -5.32
CA GLY A 63 4.13 -3.59 -4.06
C GLY A 63 4.08 -4.69 -2.98
N THR A 64 4.18 -5.97 -3.34
CA THR A 64 3.82 -7.05 -2.41
C THR A 64 4.85 -8.16 -2.24
N ILE A 65 5.80 -8.34 -3.16
CA ILE A 65 6.89 -9.31 -2.99
C ILE A 65 7.87 -8.76 -1.95
N VAL A 66 8.10 -9.50 -0.87
CA VAL A 66 9.05 -9.08 0.16
C VAL A 66 10.49 -9.10 -0.35
N ALA A 67 11.34 -8.21 0.20
CA ALA A 67 12.72 -8.03 -0.24
C ALA A 67 13.58 -9.30 -0.09
N THR A 68 13.28 -10.12 0.90
CA THR A 68 14.03 -11.35 1.21
C THR A 68 13.71 -12.51 0.28
N HIS A 69 12.63 -12.47 -0.50
CA HIS A 69 12.25 -13.57 -1.39
C HIS A 69 12.99 -13.52 -2.74
N ALA A 70 13.35 -14.70 -3.28
CA ALA A 70 14.06 -14.85 -4.55
C ALA A 70 13.33 -14.17 -5.72
N ASN A 71 11.99 -14.16 -5.73
CA ASN A 71 11.21 -13.48 -6.75
C ASN A 71 11.47 -11.96 -6.81
N ARG A 72 11.95 -11.33 -5.73
CA ARG A 72 12.34 -9.91 -5.74
C ARG A 72 13.56 -9.68 -6.63
N ARG A 73 14.55 -10.57 -6.59
CA ARG A 73 15.72 -10.48 -7.48
C ARG A 73 15.30 -10.59 -8.95
N ARG A 74 14.47 -11.59 -9.26
CA ARG A 74 13.94 -11.76 -10.62
C ARG A 74 13.16 -10.54 -11.09
N LEU A 75 12.35 -9.93 -10.23
CA LEU A 75 11.62 -8.71 -10.56
C LEU A 75 12.57 -7.56 -10.92
N PHE A 76 13.70 -7.43 -10.22
CA PHE A 76 14.72 -6.41 -10.54
C PHE A 76 15.40 -6.69 -11.89
N GLU A 77 15.69 -7.95 -12.20
CA GLU A 77 16.26 -8.36 -13.50
C GLU A 77 15.28 -8.06 -14.65
N ASP A 78 14.01 -8.38 -14.47
CA ASP A 78 12.94 -8.07 -15.43
C ASP A 78 12.79 -6.55 -15.63
N ALA A 79 12.84 -5.76 -14.54
CA ALA A 79 12.77 -4.31 -14.60
C ALA A 79 13.99 -3.70 -15.29
N ALA A 80 15.20 -4.21 -15.03
CA ALA A 80 16.42 -3.76 -15.69
C ALA A 80 16.36 -4.03 -17.20
N ALA A 81 15.92 -5.23 -17.61
CA ALA A 81 15.75 -5.55 -19.02
C ALA A 81 14.67 -4.67 -19.68
N LEU A 82 13.60 -4.35 -18.96
CA LEU A 82 12.54 -3.47 -19.47
C LEU A 82 13.05 -2.05 -19.70
N ILE A 83 13.76 -1.47 -18.73
CA ILE A 83 14.23 -0.08 -18.83
C ILE A 83 15.22 0.09 -20.01
N VAL A 84 16.07 -0.90 -20.25
CA VAL A 84 16.98 -0.89 -21.42
C VAL A 84 16.17 -0.87 -22.72
N ARG A 85 15.20 -1.78 -22.88
CA ARG A 85 14.34 -1.81 -24.07
C ARG A 85 13.57 -0.50 -24.25
N ASN A 86 13.04 0.09 -23.18
CA ASN A 86 12.32 1.35 -23.26
C ASN A 86 13.27 2.51 -23.65
N ALA A 87 14.50 2.52 -23.13
CA ALA A 87 15.51 3.49 -23.53
C ALA A 87 15.84 3.37 -25.02
N GLU A 88 16.04 2.14 -25.53
CA GLU A 88 16.27 1.89 -26.96
C GLU A 88 15.10 2.39 -27.81
N ARG A 89 13.85 2.09 -27.43
CA ARG A 89 12.64 2.58 -28.12
C ARG A 89 12.60 4.09 -28.17
N TYR A 90 12.86 4.76 -27.07
CA TYR A 90 12.86 6.22 -27.03
C TYR A 90 14.00 6.83 -27.84
N TYR A 91 15.24 6.44 -27.57
CA TYR A 91 16.41 7.09 -28.17
C TYR A 91 16.63 6.75 -29.65
N PHE A 92 16.30 5.53 -30.07
CA PHE A 92 16.55 5.10 -31.46
C PHE A 92 15.29 5.14 -32.35
N LEU A 93 14.08 4.98 -31.74
CA LEU A 93 12.84 4.96 -32.51
C LEU A 93 11.96 6.18 -32.30
N GLY A 94 12.30 7.07 -31.37
CA GLY A 94 11.51 8.26 -31.04
C GLY A 94 10.17 7.93 -30.39
N ASP A 95 10.05 6.76 -29.76
CA ASP A 95 8.80 6.29 -29.14
C ASP A 95 8.61 6.90 -27.74
N GLU A 96 7.82 7.95 -27.66
CA GLU A 96 7.50 8.63 -26.41
C GLU A 96 6.50 7.88 -25.54
N SER A 97 5.82 6.84 -26.04
CA SER A 97 4.84 6.06 -25.27
C SER A 97 5.46 5.34 -24.08
N VAL A 98 6.77 5.10 -24.13
CA VAL A 98 7.54 4.42 -23.07
C VAL A 98 7.99 5.36 -21.94
N LEU A 99 7.76 6.65 -22.06
CA LEU A 99 8.16 7.63 -21.05
C LEU A 99 7.24 7.54 -19.82
N PRO A 100 7.76 7.70 -18.61
CA PRO A 100 6.94 7.73 -17.39
C PRO A 100 5.81 8.76 -17.46
N ARG A 101 6.05 9.91 -18.08
CA ARG A 101 5.05 10.97 -18.24
C ARG A 101 3.89 10.56 -19.16
N SER A 102 4.13 9.71 -20.16
CA SER A 102 3.10 9.17 -21.03
C SER A 102 2.20 8.13 -20.35
N VAL A 103 2.74 7.43 -19.34
CA VAL A 103 2.02 6.47 -18.51
C VAL A 103 1.25 7.15 -17.38
N ALA A 104 1.82 8.18 -16.77
CA ALA A 104 1.27 8.89 -15.61
C ALA A 104 0.16 9.87 -16.04
N THR A 105 -0.94 9.36 -16.56
CA THR A 105 -2.13 10.14 -16.96
C THR A 105 -3.01 10.49 -15.76
N LYS A 106 -3.96 11.42 -15.89
CA LYS A 106 -4.93 11.73 -14.83
C LYS A 106 -5.68 10.46 -14.39
N ALA A 107 -6.15 9.65 -15.33
CA ALA A 107 -6.82 8.38 -15.02
C ALA A 107 -5.92 7.40 -14.27
N SER A 108 -4.61 7.35 -14.58
CA SER A 108 -3.65 6.55 -13.82
C SER A 108 -3.52 7.02 -12.37
N PHE A 109 -3.52 8.35 -12.12
CA PHE A 109 -3.53 8.90 -10.76
C PHE A 109 -4.83 8.61 -10.03
N GLU A 110 -5.98 8.70 -10.68
CA GLU A 110 -7.28 8.34 -10.11
C GLU A 110 -7.35 6.85 -9.74
N ASN A 111 -6.82 5.96 -10.61
CA ASN A 111 -6.71 4.53 -10.32
C ASN A 111 -5.78 4.25 -9.11
N ALA A 112 -4.63 4.91 -9.06
CA ALA A 112 -3.69 4.77 -7.94
C ALA A 112 -4.30 5.26 -6.63
N MET A 113 -4.99 6.40 -6.63
CA MET A 113 -5.68 6.90 -5.46
C MET A 113 -6.84 5.99 -5.04
N SER A 114 -7.56 5.40 -5.99
CA SER A 114 -8.61 4.42 -5.71
C SER A 114 -8.03 3.17 -5.04
N LEU A 115 -6.85 2.70 -5.47
CA LEU A 115 -6.14 1.63 -4.77
C LEU A 115 -5.79 2.03 -3.33
N ASP A 116 -5.21 3.21 -3.13
CA ASP A 116 -4.79 3.68 -1.81
C ASP A 116 -5.96 3.76 -0.82
N ILE A 117 -7.10 4.28 -1.28
CA ILE A 117 -8.36 4.32 -0.53
C ILE A 117 -8.85 2.90 -0.20
N ALA A 118 -8.83 1.99 -1.19
CA ALA A 118 -9.28 0.61 -1.01
C ALA A 118 -8.41 -0.21 -0.04
N MET A 119 -7.14 0.18 0.14
CA MET A 119 -6.20 -0.46 1.07
C MET A 119 -6.07 0.29 2.40
N GLY A 120 -6.67 1.47 2.55
CA GLY A 120 -6.44 2.33 3.70
C GLY A 120 -4.94 2.67 3.84
N GLY A 121 -4.33 3.14 2.77
CA GLY A 121 -2.91 3.44 2.69
C GLY A 121 -2.44 4.55 3.63
N SER A 122 -1.19 4.93 3.50
CA SER A 122 -0.59 6.00 4.32
C SER A 122 -1.12 7.38 3.91
N THR A 123 -1.40 8.26 4.85
CA THR A 123 -1.74 9.67 4.54
C THR A 123 -0.61 10.42 3.81
N ASN A 124 0.63 9.96 3.93
CA ASN A 124 1.77 10.53 3.21
C ASN A 124 1.69 10.29 1.69
N THR A 125 0.97 9.27 1.23
CA THR A 125 0.78 9.00 -0.19
C THR A 125 0.07 10.14 -0.91
N VAL A 126 -0.84 10.82 -0.22
CA VAL A 126 -1.52 12.01 -0.76
C VAL A 126 -0.51 13.10 -1.11
N LEU A 127 0.45 13.39 -0.22
CA LEU A 127 1.51 14.36 -0.49
C LEU A 127 2.35 13.94 -1.69
N HIS A 128 2.72 12.66 -1.75
CA HIS A 128 3.56 12.14 -2.82
C HIS A 128 2.83 12.13 -4.17
N LEU A 129 1.58 11.67 -4.23
CA LEU A 129 0.81 11.65 -5.46
C LEU A 129 0.57 13.06 -6.01
N LEU A 130 0.22 14.03 -5.15
CA LEU A 130 0.04 15.42 -5.56
C LEU A 130 1.36 16.02 -6.08
N ALA A 131 2.49 15.71 -5.45
CA ALA A 131 3.80 16.16 -5.90
C ALA A 131 4.17 15.56 -7.26
N VAL A 132 3.99 14.23 -7.42
CA VAL A 132 4.29 13.54 -8.69
C VAL A 132 3.35 14.01 -9.79
N ALA A 133 2.06 14.23 -9.52
CA ALA A 133 1.12 14.77 -10.49
C ALA A 133 1.53 16.16 -10.99
N ARG A 134 1.97 17.03 -10.06
CA ARG A 134 2.49 18.36 -10.40
C ARG A 134 3.72 18.27 -11.30
N GLU A 135 4.68 17.43 -10.98
CA GLU A 135 5.88 17.22 -11.81
C GLU A 135 5.56 16.60 -13.17
N ALA A 136 4.54 15.75 -13.24
CA ALA A 136 4.03 15.19 -14.49
C ALA A 136 3.23 16.20 -15.32
N GLY A 137 2.84 17.35 -14.76
CA GLY A 137 1.95 18.33 -15.40
C GLY A 137 0.49 17.84 -15.47
N VAL A 138 0.08 16.97 -14.54
CA VAL A 138 -1.27 16.40 -14.47
C VAL A 138 -2.10 17.17 -13.44
N ASP A 139 -3.28 17.62 -13.84
CA ASP A 139 -4.25 18.27 -12.96
C ASP A 139 -4.98 17.23 -12.09
N PHE A 140 -4.31 16.81 -11.01
CA PHE A 140 -4.84 15.93 -9.98
C PHE A 140 -4.80 16.64 -8.62
N THR A 141 -5.93 16.73 -7.93
CA THR A 141 -6.14 17.64 -6.81
C THR A 141 -6.75 16.95 -5.59
N MET A 142 -6.77 17.66 -4.45
CA MET A 142 -7.49 17.23 -3.24
C MET A 142 -8.99 16.99 -3.48
N GLN A 143 -9.59 17.70 -4.44
CA GLN A 143 -11.01 17.52 -4.80
C GLN A 143 -11.23 16.18 -5.52
N ASP A 144 -10.28 15.76 -6.36
CA ASP A 144 -10.32 14.42 -6.97
C ASP A 144 -10.23 13.33 -5.90
N ILE A 145 -9.37 13.52 -4.89
CA ILE A 145 -9.22 12.60 -3.77
C ILE A 145 -10.53 12.52 -2.95
N ASP A 146 -11.15 13.65 -2.61
CA ASP A 146 -12.43 13.67 -1.90
C ASP A 146 -13.53 12.94 -2.68
N ARG A 147 -13.61 13.19 -3.99
CA ARG A 147 -14.57 12.52 -4.86
C ARG A 147 -14.38 11.00 -4.89
N LEU A 148 -13.14 10.54 -4.98
CA LEU A 148 -12.80 9.11 -5.00
C LEU A 148 -13.07 8.46 -3.64
N SER A 149 -12.72 9.11 -2.54
CA SER A 149 -12.89 8.57 -1.19
C SER A 149 -14.35 8.28 -0.82
N ARG A 150 -15.30 9.00 -1.44
CA ARG A 150 -16.75 8.78 -1.25
C ARG A 150 -17.31 7.64 -2.08
N ARG A 151 -16.55 7.08 -3.03
CA ARG A 151 -17.02 6.07 -3.97
C ARG A 151 -16.33 4.72 -3.81
N VAL A 152 -15.10 4.74 -3.36
CA VAL A 152 -14.24 3.55 -3.31
C VAL A 152 -14.35 2.90 -1.93
N PRO A 153 -14.80 1.65 -1.85
CA PRO A 153 -14.87 0.92 -0.58
C PRO A 153 -13.51 0.44 -0.11
N VAL A 154 -13.38 0.11 1.17
CA VAL A 154 -12.19 -0.54 1.72
C VAL A 154 -12.26 -2.03 1.45
N LEU A 155 -11.41 -2.54 0.55
CA LEU A 155 -11.39 -3.94 0.12
C LEU A 155 -10.26 -4.75 0.74
N CYS A 156 -9.23 -4.07 1.27
CA CYS A 156 -8.07 -4.71 1.88
C CYS A 156 -7.66 -3.95 3.13
N LYS A 157 -7.33 -4.66 4.20
CA LYS A 157 -6.75 -4.07 5.40
C LYS A 157 -5.44 -4.76 5.72
N VAL A 158 -4.42 -3.94 5.95
CA VAL A 158 -3.07 -4.37 6.30
C VAL A 158 -2.68 -3.74 7.62
N ALA A 159 -1.85 -4.38 8.37
CA ALA A 159 -1.31 -3.84 9.61
C ALA A 159 -0.78 -2.40 9.44
N PRO A 160 -1.00 -1.49 10.40
CA PRO A 160 -1.49 -1.72 11.76
C PRO A 160 -3.02 -1.82 11.89
N ASN A 161 -3.80 -1.70 10.81
CA ASN A 161 -5.27 -1.68 10.85
C ASN A 161 -5.90 -3.08 10.79
N SER A 162 -5.09 -4.12 10.71
CA SER A 162 -5.49 -5.53 10.76
C SER A 162 -4.30 -6.42 11.13
N GLN A 163 -4.56 -7.72 11.24
CA GLN A 163 -3.53 -8.74 11.45
C GLN A 163 -2.77 -9.14 10.17
N TYR A 164 -3.27 -8.74 9.00
CA TYR A 164 -2.64 -9.06 7.72
C TYR A 164 -1.41 -8.19 7.44
N HIS A 165 -0.44 -8.76 6.74
CA HIS A 165 0.79 -8.12 6.31
C HIS A 165 0.86 -8.05 4.79
N ILE A 166 1.88 -7.41 4.26
CA ILE A 166 2.03 -7.25 2.81
C ILE A 166 2.20 -8.61 2.08
N GLN A 167 2.79 -9.60 2.72
CA GLN A 167 2.90 -10.94 2.16
C GLN A 167 1.55 -11.66 2.07
N ASP A 168 0.59 -11.36 2.95
CA ASP A 168 -0.76 -11.88 2.85
C ASP A 168 -1.49 -11.27 1.64
N VAL A 169 -1.27 -9.97 1.39
CA VAL A 169 -1.76 -9.31 0.18
C VAL A 169 -1.15 -9.97 -1.06
N ASN A 170 0.16 -10.29 -1.04
CA ASN A 170 0.81 -11.02 -2.13
C ASN A 170 0.11 -12.35 -2.38
N ARG A 171 -0.09 -13.16 -1.35
CA ARG A 171 -0.76 -14.46 -1.44
C ARG A 171 -2.19 -14.36 -1.95
N ALA A 172 -2.87 -13.25 -1.65
CA ALA A 172 -4.23 -12.96 -2.12
C ALA A 172 -4.29 -12.41 -3.57
N GLY A 173 -3.16 -12.40 -4.29
CA GLY A 173 -3.07 -11.98 -5.69
C GLY A 173 -2.51 -10.57 -5.90
N GLY A 174 -1.97 -9.96 -4.85
CA GLY A 174 -1.26 -8.69 -4.93
C GLY A 174 -2.15 -7.51 -5.33
N ILE A 175 -1.51 -6.47 -5.78
CA ILE A 175 -2.15 -5.21 -6.15
C ILE A 175 -3.11 -5.38 -7.32
N LEU A 176 -2.75 -6.20 -8.31
CA LEU A 176 -3.61 -6.41 -9.48
C LEU A 176 -4.92 -7.14 -9.15
N SER A 177 -4.99 -7.95 -8.09
CA SER A 177 -6.26 -8.51 -7.64
C SER A 177 -7.16 -7.47 -6.96
N ILE A 178 -6.61 -6.51 -6.20
CA ILE A 178 -7.40 -5.40 -5.65
C ILE A 178 -7.92 -4.52 -6.80
N LEU A 179 -7.05 -4.17 -7.76
CA LEU A 179 -7.45 -3.42 -8.94
C LEU A 179 -8.47 -4.19 -9.79
N GLY A 180 -8.38 -5.52 -9.84
CA GLY A 180 -9.37 -6.39 -10.46
C GLY A 180 -10.76 -6.29 -9.81
N GLU A 181 -10.84 -6.30 -8.47
CA GLU A 181 -12.10 -6.10 -7.75
C GLU A 181 -12.70 -4.71 -8.01
N LEU A 182 -11.86 -3.66 -7.98
CA LEU A 182 -12.29 -2.30 -8.30
C LEU A 182 -12.75 -2.15 -9.76
N ALA A 183 -12.07 -2.83 -10.70
CA ALA A 183 -12.44 -2.83 -12.12
C ALA A 183 -13.78 -3.53 -12.37
N ARG A 184 -14.05 -4.66 -11.72
CA ARG A 184 -15.34 -5.35 -11.77
C ARG A 184 -16.48 -4.48 -11.25
N ALA A 185 -16.20 -3.62 -10.28
CA ALA A 185 -17.15 -2.66 -9.74
C ALA A 185 -17.30 -1.38 -10.61
N GLY A 186 -16.58 -1.25 -11.73
CA GLY A 186 -16.63 -0.06 -12.58
C GLY A 186 -16.02 1.19 -11.93
N LEU A 187 -15.07 1.02 -11.02
CA LEU A 187 -14.44 2.11 -10.26
C LEU A 187 -13.11 2.58 -10.84
N LEU A 188 -12.60 1.91 -11.89
CA LEU A 188 -11.32 2.21 -12.53
C LEU A 188 -11.46 2.43 -14.04
N ASP A 189 -10.56 3.22 -14.59
CA ASP A 189 -10.27 3.24 -16.02
C ASP A 189 -9.18 2.21 -16.32
N THR A 190 -9.56 1.07 -16.89
CA THR A 190 -8.64 -0.03 -17.19
C THR A 190 -7.93 0.13 -18.54
N SER A 191 -8.23 1.16 -19.32
CA SER A 191 -7.57 1.45 -20.60
C SER A 191 -6.22 2.16 -20.45
N VAL A 192 -5.90 2.63 -19.24
CA VAL A 192 -4.64 3.37 -18.97
C VAL A 192 -3.41 2.55 -19.34
N PRO A 193 -2.37 3.20 -19.94
CA PRO A 193 -1.14 2.53 -20.31
C PRO A 193 -0.27 2.21 -19.08
N ARG A 194 0.64 1.25 -19.27
CA ARG A 194 1.65 0.86 -18.30
C ARG A 194 3.04 0.90 -18.94
N ILE A 195 4.06 1.07 -18.11
CA ILE A 195 5.47 1.17 -18.56
C ILE A 195 5.97 -0.13 -19.26
N ASP A 196 5.32 -1.25 -19.02
CA ASP A 196 5.61 -2.54 -19.65
C ASP A 196 4.94 -2.71 -21.03
N GLY A 197 4.28 -1.69 -21.53
CA GLY A 197 3.65 -1.64 -22.85
C GLY A 197 2.24 -2.25 -22.91
N ARG A 198 1.71 -2.71 -21.77
CA ARG A 198 0.33 -3.21 -21.63
C ARG A 198 -0.60 -2.12 -21.15
N THR A 199 -1.88 -2.33 -21.33
CA THR A 199 -2.92 -1.60 -20.60
C THR A 199 -3.11 -2.19 -19.20
N LEU A 200 -3.78 -1.44 -18.30
CA LEU A 200 -4.15 -1.96 -16.99
C LEU A 200 -5.07 -3.19 -17.12
N ARG A 201 -5.99 -3.19 -18.11
CA ARG A 201 -6.87 -4.34 -18.40
C ARG A 201 -6.04 -5.59 -18.65
N GLU A 202 -5.12 -5.55 -19.60
CA GLU A 202 -4.27 -6.68 -19.95
C GLU A 202 -3.41 -7.16 -18.77
N ALA A 203 -2.97 -6.24 -17.91
CA ALA A 203 -2.22 -6.61 -16.71
C ALA A 203 -3.11 -7.30 -15.66
N ILE A 204 -4.35 -6.83 -15.45
CA ILE A 204 -5.34 -7.48 -14.58
C ILE A 204 -5.66 -8.87 -15.13
N ASP A 205 -5.98 -8.98 -16.41
CA ASP A 205 -6.35 -10.25 -17.03
C ASP A 205 -5.23 -11.30 -16.91
N ALA A 206 -3.98 -10.88 -16.98
CA ALA A 206 -2.83 -11.78 -16.84
C ALA A 206 -2.46 -12.14 -15.40
N CYS A 207 -2.88 -11.35 -14.40
CA CYS A 207 -2.33 -11.43 -13.04
C CYS A 207 -3.37 -11.57 -11.92
N ASP A 208 -4.64 -11.20 -12.12
CA ASP A 208 -5.67 -11.32 -11.09
C ASP A 208 -6.04 -12.79 -10.87
N LEU A 209 -6.13 -13.22 -9.60
CA LEU A 209 -6.50 -14.61 -9.24
C LEU A 209 -7.90 -15.01 -9.72
N ARG A 210 -8.80 -14.06 -9.98
CA ARG A 210 -10.13 -14.31 -10.51
C ARG A 210 -10.20 -14.26 -12.04
N SER A 211 -9.08 -14.02 -12.72
CA SER A 211 -9.04 -13.99 -14.17
C SER A 211 -8.97 -15.39 -14.75
N GLU A 212 -9.76 -15.66 -15.79
CA GLU A 212 -9.71 -16.90 -16.56
C GLU A 212 -8.41 -17.05 -17.36
N THR A 213 -7.69 -15.95 -17.57
CA THR A 213 -6.42 -15.89 -18.32
C THR A 213 -5.21 -15.67 -17.40
N LEU A 214 -5.35 -15.95 -16.11
CA LEU A 214 -4.25 -15.91 -15.15
C LEU A 214 -3.08 -16.78 -15.64
N THR A 215 -1.90 -16.18 -15.69
CA THR A 215 -0.69 -16.90 -16.14
C THR A 215 -0.03 -17.68 -15.01
N ASP A 216 0.61 -18.82 -15.34
CA ASP A 216 1.40 -19.60 -14.37
C ASP A 216 2.51 -18.76 -13.71
N ALA A 217 3.09 -17.83 -14.47
CA ALA A 217 4.11 -16.93 -13.95
C ALA A 217 3.56 -15.97 -12.89
N ALA A 218 2.33 -15.48 -13.07
CA ALA A 218 1.64 -14.66 -12.09
C ALA A 218 1.25 -15.50 -10.86
N LEU A 219 0.70 -16.69 -11.04
CA LEU A 219 0.36 -17.58 -9.93
C LEU A 219 1.58 -17.87 -9.05
N ARG A 220 2.73 -18.21 -9.64
CA ARG A 220 3.98 -18.43 -8.88
C ARG A 220 4.42 -17.17 -8.11
N ARG A 221 4.16 -15.98 -8.65
CA ARG A 221 4.46 -14.71 -7.97
C ARG A 221 3.61 -14.55 -6.71
N TRP A 222 2.34 -14.95 -6.75
CA TRP A 222 1.42 -14.85 -5.64
C TRP A 222 1.60 -15.94 -4.56
N LEU A 223 2.44 -16.90 -4.77
CA LEU A 223 2.79 -17.92 -3.79
C LEU A 223 4.08 -17.60 -3.02
N SER A 224 4.73 -16.48 -3.33
CA SER A 224 6.01 -16.13 -2.71
C SER A 224 5.86 -15.61 -1.29
N ALA A 225 6.91 -15.78 -0.52
CA ALA A 225 7.10 -15.22 0.82
C ALA A 225 6.10 -15.67 1.90
N PRO A 226 6.13 -16.95 2.31
CA PRO A 226 5.42 -17.38 3.50
C PRO A 226 5.83 -16.55 4.73
N ALA A 227 4.82 -16.18 5.55
CA ALA A 227 5.04 -15.41 6.77
C ALA A 227 5.94 -16.19 7.77
N GLY A 228 6.65 -15.44 8.61
CA GLY A 228 7.44 -16.01 9.70
C GLY A 228 8.83 -16.55 9.33
N LEU A 229 9.22 -16.50 8.06
CA LEU A 229 10.58 -16.86 7.66
C LEU A 229 11.51 -15.67 7.81
N TYR A 230 12.44 -15.82 8.77
CA TYR A 230 13.45 -14.80 9.02
C TYR A 230 14.61 -14.90 8.05
N SER A 231 14.90 -13.81 7.36
CA SER A 231 16.11 -13.64 6.55
C SER A 231 16.55 -12.19 6.54
N ARG A 232 17.87 -11.95 6.58
CA ARG A 232 18.49 -10.62 6.43
C ARG A 232 19.09 -10.40 5.06
N GLU A 233 19.08 -11.42 4.21
CA GLU A 233 19.71 -11.38 2.90
C GLU A 233 18.65 -11.16 1.82
N LEU A 234 18.91 -10.18 0.94
CA LEU A 234 18.05 -9.87 -0.18
C LEU A 234 17.93 -11.06 -1.14
N GLY A 235 16.71 -11.50 -1.41
CA GLY A 235 16.44 -12.56 -2.37
C GLY A 235 16.93 -13.96 -2.00
N ALA A 236 17.25 -14.21 -0.72
CA ALA A 236 17.79 -15.49 -0.26
C ALA A 236 16.71 -16.54 0.06
N GLN A 237 15.47 -16.12 0.28
CA GLN A 237 14.37 -17.00 0.67
C GLN A 237 13.70 -17.59 -0.58
N HIS A 238 13.52 -18.94 -0.59
CA HIS A 238 12.98 -19.69 -1.73
C HIS A 238 11.70 -20.49 -1.39
N SER A 239 11.10 -20.23 -0.23
CA SER A 239 9.87 -20.95 0.15
C SER A 239 8.65 -20.33 -0.51
N TYR A 240 7.67 -21.19 -0.80
CA TYR A 240 6.39 -20.80 -1.40
C TYR A 240 5.24 -21.35 -0.59
N TYR A 241 4.09 -20.68 -0.66
CA TYR A 241 2.82 -21.25 -0.22
C TYR A 241 2.38 -22.36 -1.19
N ASP A 242 1.61 -23.32 -0.69
CA ASP A 242 1.05 -24.40 -1.51
C ASP A 242 -0.12 -23.90 -2.38
N ALA A 243 -0.84 -22.87 -1.92
CA ALA A 243 -1.99 -22.29 -2.64
C ALA A 243 -2.13 -20.78 -2.34
N PRO A 244 -2.71 -20.01 -3.29
CA PRO A 244 -3.06 -18.62 -3.05
C PRO A 244 -4.25 -18.52 -2.08
N ASP A 245 -4.46 -17.33 -1.54
CA ASP A 245 -5.69 -16.97 -0.81
C ASP A 245 -6.72 -16.39 -1.80
N ALA A 246 -7.68 -17.22 -2.19
CA ALA A 246 -8.74 -16.83 -3.12
C ALA A 246 -10.04 -16.41 -2.39
N ASP A 247 -10.06 -16.37 -1.05
CA ASP A 247 -11.24 -15.96 -0.28
C ASP A 247 -11.49 -14.45 -0.43
N ARG A 248 -12.59 -14.11 -1.09
CA ARG A 248 -13.03 -12.73 -1.30
C ARG A 248 -14.13 -12.29 -0.34
N THR A 249 -14.54 -13.15 0.57
CA THR A 249 -15.58 -12.85 1.55
C THR A 249 -15.02 -12.49 2.91
N THR A 250 -14.07 -13.26 3.42
CA THR A 250 -13.47 -13.09 4.75
C THR A 250 -11.96 -12.92 4.71
N GLY A 251 -11.34 -13.14 3.56
CA GLY A 251 -9.89 -13.08 3.34
C GLY A 251 -9.28 -11.67 3.43
N CYS A 252 -7.99 -11.60 3.10
CA CYS A 252 -7.21 -10.36 3.13
C CYS A 252 -7.73 -9.33 2.11
N ILE A 253 -7.97 -9.79 0.87
CA ILE A 253 -8.60 -8.98 -0.19
C ILE A 253 -10.05 -9.44 -0.32
N ARG A 254 -11.00 -8.51 -0.20
CA ARG A 254 -12.43 -8.76 -0.31
C ARG A 254 -13.01 -8.19 -1.59
N ASP A 255 -14.12 -8.75 -2.04
CA ASP A 255 -14.92 -8.12 -3.09
C ASP A 255 -15.75 -6.95 -2.52
N VAL A 256 -16.44 -6.22 -3.41
CA VAL A 256 -17.20 -5.03 -3.02
C VAL A 256 -18.42 -5.36 -2.13
N GLU A 257 -19.01 -6.55 -2.29
CA GLU A 257 -20.17 -6.97 -1.48
C GLU A 257 -19.75 -7.23 -0.03
N HIS A 258 -18.52 -7.71 0.18
CA HIS A 258 -17.96 -8.06 1.48
C HIS A 258 -16.91 -7.05 1.97
N ALA A 259 -16.90 -5.83 1.41
CA ALA A 259 -15.96 -4.78 1.78
C ALA A 259 -15.91 -4.56 3.30
N TYR A 260 -14.73 -4.24 3.81
CA TYR A 260 -14.55 -3.89 5.23
C TYR A 260 -15.31 -2.62 5.61
N SER A 261 -15.46 -1.69 4.68
CA SER A 261 -16.27 -0.48 4.80
C SER A 261 -16.73 -0.06 3.41
N ARG A 262 -17.94 0.46 3.30
CA ARG A 262 -18.47 1.04 2.05
C ARG A 262 -17.88 2.40 1.77
N ASP A 263 -17.52 3.14 2.82
CA ASP A 263 -16.80 4.41 2.73
C ASP A 263 -15.30 4.15 2.67
N GLY A 264 -14.57 5.01 1.96
CA GLY A 264 -13.14 4.85 1.75
C GLY A 264 -12.31 4.87 3.02
N GLY A 265 -11.09 4.32 2.94
CA GLY A 265 -10.13 4.28 4.05
C GLY A 265 -9.44 5.61 4.34
N LEU A 266 -9.63 6.63 3.48
CA LEU A 266 -9.13 7.99 3.60
C LEU A 266 -10.28 8.98 3.39
N ALA A 267 -10.29 10.07 4.13
CA ALA A 267 -11.26 11.15 3.97
C ALA A 267 -10.58 12.52 3.92
N VAL A 268 -11.10 13.40 3.07
CA VAL A 268 -10.71 14.81 3.03
C VAL A 268 -11.64 15.60 3.94
N LEU A 269 -11.07 16.30 4.91
CA LEU A 269 -11.80 17.20 5.78
C LEU A 269 -11.44 18.64 5.47
N THR A 270 -12.42 19.55 5.58
CA THR A 270 -12.23 20.98 5.39
C THR A 270 -12.82 21.75 6.56
N GLY A 271 -12.30 22.93 6.85
CA GLY A 271 -12.80 23.78 7.92
C GLY A 271 -11.94 25.04 8.09
N ASN A 272 -12.25 25.82 9.13
CA ASN A 272 -11.54 27.06 9.41
C ASN A 272 -10.06 26.88 9.76
N ILE A 273 -9.66 25.69 10.25
CA ILE A 273 -8.26 25.34 10.53
C ILE A 273 -7.59 24.74 9.28
N ALA A 274 -8.33 23.92 8.52
CA ALA A 274 -7.84 23.23 7.31
C ALA A 274 -8.59 23.76 6.07
N ARG A 275 -8.36 25.01 5.69
CA ARG A 275 -9.08 25.66 4.58
C ARG A 275 -8.85 24.99 3.23
N ASN A 276 -7.65 24.48 2.99
CA ASN A 276 -7.26 23.78 1.77
C ASN A 276 -7.43 22.26 1.87
N GLY A 277 -8.05 21.77 2.93
CA GLY A 277 -8.24 20.37 3.21
C GLY A 277 -7.13 19.75 4.08
N CYS A 278 -7.49 18.69 4.77
CA CYS A 278 -6.57 17.76 5.41
C CYS A 278 -7.05 16.33 5.21
N ILE A 279 -6.17 15.36 5.44
CA ILE A 279 -6.45 13.95 5.24
C ILE A 279 -6.56 13.24 6.59
N VAL A 280 -7.60 12.42 6.71
CA VAL A 280 -7.78 11.48 7.82
C VAL A 280 -7.80 10.06 7.27
N LYS A 281 -7.04 9.17 7.92
CA LYS A 281 -7.07 7.73 7.66
C LYS A 281 -8.24 7.12 8.44
N THR A 282 -9.42 7.12 7.83
CA THR A 282 -10.66 6.62 8.45
C THR A 282 -10.65 5.12 8.69
N ALA A 283 -9.90 4.36 7.89
CA ALA A 283 -9.72 2.91 8.07
C ALA A 283 -9.19 2.50 9.46
N GLY A 284 -8.54 3.42 10.18
CA GLY A 284 -8.00 3.22 11.53
C GLY A 284 -8.73 3.98 12.63
N VAL A 285 -9.86 4.64 12.33
CA VAL A 285 -10.65 5.43 13.28
C VAL A 285 -11.94 4.69 13.61
N ASP A 286 -12.25 4.56 14.90
CA ASP A 286 -13.52 4.00 15.35
C ASP A 286 -14.69 4.88 14.90
N GLU A 287 -15.78 4.29 14.41
CA GLU A 287 -16.93 5.02 13.88
C GLU A 287 -17.55 5.98 14.91
N SER A 288 -17.50 5.66 16.20
CA SER A 288 -17.98 6.51 17.27
C SER A 288 -17.21 7.84 17.37
N LEU A 289 -16.00 7.92 16.81
CA LEU A 289 -15.14 9.09 16.78
C LEU A 289 -15.26 9.91 15.49
N HIS A 290 -16.06 9.48 14.51
CA HIS A 290 -16.27 10.24 13.27
C HIS A 290 -16.95 11.59 13.52
N VAL A 291 -17.70 11.72 14.62
CA VAL A 291 -18.22 12.99 15.09
C VAL A 291 -17.74 13.22 16.51
N PHE A 292 -16.80 14.13 16.69
CA PHE A 292 -16.21 14.43 17.99
C PHE A 292 -16.33 15.93 18.30
N ARG A 293 -16.71 16.24 19.55
CA ARG A 293 -16.74 17.60 20.07
C ARG A 293 -15.98 17.65 21.37
N GLY A 294 -15.04 18.58 21.49
CA GLY A 294 -14.24 18.73 22.70
C GLY A 294 -13.51 20.06 22.75
N ARG A 295 -12.86 20.32 23.89
CA ARG A 295 -11.97 21.48 24.05
C ARG A 295 -10.61 21.12 23.45
N ALA A 296 -10.10 21.97 22.55
CA ALA A 296 -8.74 21.81 22.02
C ALA A 296 -7.71 22.30 23.04
N ARG A 297 -6.63 21.53 23.21
CA ARG A 297 -5.40 21.99 23.85
C ARG A 297 -4.35 22.14 22.76
N VAL A 298 -3.76 23.32 22.66
CA VAL A 298 -2.78 23.65 21.63
C VAL A 298 -1.38 23.50 22.19
N TYR A 299 -0.48 22.87 21.41
CA TYR A 299 0.93 22.70 21.70
C TYR A 299 1.77 23.20 20.55
N GLU A 300 2.94 23.75 20.84
CA GLU A 300 3.88 24.24 19.84
C GLU A 300 4.80 23.12 19.28
N SER A 301 4.85 21.96 19.94
CA SER A 301 5.63 20.83 19.51
C SER A 301 5.06 19.49 19.99
N GLN A 302 5.39 18.42 19.29
CA GLN A 302 5.07 17.04 19.68
C GLN A 302 5.66 16.67 21.04
N GLU A 303 6.82 17.20 21.39
CA GLU A 303 7.46 16.93 22.68
C GLU A 303 6.67 17.55 23.85
N GLN A 304 6.10 18.75 23.66
CA GLN A 304 5.25 19.37 24.67
C GLN A 304 3.97 18.56 24.89
N ASP A 305 3.37 18.06 23.82
CA ASP A 305 2.19 17.18 23.90
C ASP A 305 2.53 15.89 24.67
N ARG A 306 3.59 15.19 24.32
CA ARG A 306 4.03 13.96 25.01
C ARG A 306 4.30 14.18 26.51
N LYS A 307 4.98 15.25 26.88
CA LYS A 307 5.23 15.59 28.28
C LYS A 307 3.93 15.87 29.06
N SER A 308 2.99 16.58 28.43
CA SER A 308 1.71 16.92 29.04
C SER A 308 0.80 15.69 29.18
N THR A 309 0.79 14.79 28.23
CA THR A 309 -0.03 13.57 28.24
C THR A 309 0.47 12.59 29.30
N ARG A 310 1.79 12.44 29.47
CA ARG A 310 2.40 11.62 30.54
C ARG A 310 2.04 12.13 31.94
N LEU A 311 2.01 13.46 32.15
CA LEU A 311 1.65 14.06 33.45
C LEU A 311 0.16 13.83 33.81
N ASN A 312 -0.70 13.61 32.81
CA ASN A 312 -2.14 13.40 33.04
C ASN A 312 -2.55 11.91 33.15
N SER A 313 -1.68 10.98 32.78
CA SER A 313 -1.93 9.52 32.91
C SER A 313 -1.53 8.94 34.27
N SER A 314 -0.98 9.75 35.17
CA SER A 314 -0.57 9.37 36.52
C SER A 314 -1.62 9.77 37.62
N HIS A 315 -2.89 9.95 37.26
CA HIS A 315 -3.99 10.16 38.19
C HIS A 315 -5.15 9.22 37.95
#